data_31053d018092a538f9fccd0659ba6df5
#
_entry.id   31053d018092a538f9fccd0659ba6df5
#
_cell.length_a   1.000
_cell.length_b   1.000
_cell.length_c   1.000
_cell.angle_alpha   90.00
_cell.angle_beta   90.00
_cell.angle_gamma   90.00
#
_symmetry.space_group_name_H-M   'P 1'
#
loop_
_entity.id
_entity.type
_entity.pdbx_description
1 polymer ?
#
loop_
_entity_poly.entity_id
_entity_poly.type
_entity_poly.pdbx_seq_one_letter_code
_entity_poly.pdbx_strand_id
1 'polypeptide(L)'
;MKSAFIPRLVNHPFGDPGLFVELRYEGRALLFDLGRIDRRPAASLFKLHHVFVSHTHMDHFIGFDHLLRIFLARDRDLNLYGPPGFIDNVRGRLAGYTWNLIESYPLRLIVHEIGVDHVDSVTLPATTAFTPQDERRRPFDGVLCDNDGYSVTTAHLDHKIPCLGYAVEEKTRLNVRPERLEKLGIPAGRWLNELKRAVREEQPEDTEIVAEWQRDGEPLRQSFRLGELQSQLLLSTPGEKIAYVVDTIFTTENMARICDLVRGADIFYCESLFLDSERHEATKRHHLTARQAGTLARAAGVRRLENFHFSSRYERDPAPFRREAQAAFRGDLAPDVPD
;
A
#
# COMPACT_ATOMS: atom_id res chain seq x y z
N MET A 1 -3.69 -3.88 20.94
CA MET A 1 -2.77 -2.84 20.41
C MET A 1 -3.49 -2.03 19.33
N LYS A 2 -3.17 -0.75 19.15
CA LYS A 2 -3.76 0.05 18.07
C LYS A 2 -3.03 -0.28 16.76
N SER A 3 -3.79 -0.51 15.68
CA SER A 3 -3.26 -0.72 14.33
C SER A 3 -2.34 0.44 13.91
N ALA A 4 -1.24 0.15 13.21
CA ALA A 4 -0.38 1.18 12.62
C ALA A 4 -0.99 1.76 11.35
N PHE A 5 -1.75 0.96 10.62
CA PHE A 5 -2.45 1.38 9.42
C PHE A 5 -3.91 1.74 9.73
N ILE A 6 -4.37 2.85 9.17
CA ILE A 6 -5.77 3.29 9.26
C ILE A 6 -6.30 3.38 7.83
N PRO A 7 -6.77 2.24 7.25
CA PRO A 7 -7.31 2.24 5.90
C PRO A 7 -8.72 2.82 5.88
N ARG A 8 -9.02 3.58 4.83
CA ARG A 8 -10.35 4.13 4.55
C ARG A 8 -10.57 4.24 3.06
N LEU A 9 -11.66 3.68 2.56
CA LEU A 9 -12.10 3.98 1.19
C LEU A 9 -12.28 5.49 1.03
N VAL A 10 -11.82 6.02 -0.09
CA VAL A 10 -11.93 7.45 -0.40
C VAL A 10 -13.37 7.81 -0.69
N ASN A 11 -14.07 6.94 -1.41
CA ASN A 11 -15.45 7.11 -1.85
C ASN A 11 -16.36 6.02 -1.28
N HIS A 12 -17.66 6.20 -1.48
CA HIS A 12 -18.64 5.13 -1.23
C HIS A 12 -18.32 3.92 -2.11
N PRO A 13 -18.64 2.68 -1.70
CA PRO A 13 -18.35 1.47 -2.48
C PRO A 13 -18.88 1.42 -3.92
N PHE A 14 -19.82 2.28 -4.30
CA PHE A 14 -20.30 2.48 -5.67
C PHE A 14 -19.63 3.64 -6.42
N GLY A 15 -18.73 4.34 -5.78
CA GLY A 15 -17.99 5.45 -6.40
C GLY A 15 -16.63 4.99 -6.93
N ASP A 16 -15.91 5.94 -7.53
CA ASP A 16 -14.60 5.70 -8.09
C ASP A 16 -13.66 5.07 -7.05
N PRO A 17 -12.85 4.08 -7.42
CA PRO A 17 -11.96 3.38 -6.52
C PRO A 17 -10.91 4.29 -5.89
N GLY A 18 -10.57 4.01 -4.65
CA GLY A 18 -9.47 4.64 -3.94
C GLY A 18 -9.42 4.19 -2.48
N LEU A 19 -8.25 3.77 -2.03
CA LEU A 19 -7.99 3.38 -0.64
C LEU A 19 -6.89 4.26 -0.05
N PHE A 20 -7.24 5.07 0.94
CA PHE A 20 -6.32 5.91 1.69
C PHE A 20 -5.88 5.18 2.95
N VAL A 21 -4.58 4.94 3.12
CA VAL A 21 -4.00 4.28 4.28
C VAL A 21 -3.14 5.28 5.04
N GLU A 22 -3.63 5.75 6.19
CA GLU A 22 -2.86 6.62 7.06
C GLU A 22 -1.90 5.80 7.93
N LEU A 23 -0.63 6.19 7.96
CA LEU A 23 0.41 5.63 8.79
C LEU A 23 0.39 6.35 10.14
N ARG A 24 -0.23 5.74 11.15
CA ARG A 24 -0.58 6.36 12.45
C ARG A 24 0.59 7.08 13.13
N TYR A 25 1.77 6.50 13.06
CA TYR A 25 2.92 6.97 13.83
C TYR A 25 3.92 7.78 13.00
N GLU A 26 3.69 7.91 11.69
CA GLU A 26 4.63 8.58 10.79
C GLU A 26 4.16 9.95 10.32
N GLY A 27 2.89 10.30 10.55
CA GLY A 27 2.28 11.50 9.97
C GLY A 27 2.17 11.46 8.44
N ARG A 28 2.31 10.27 7.84
CA ARG A 28 2.31 9.99 6.40
C ARG A 28 1.09 9.18 6.00
N ALA A 29 0.87 9.09 4.72
CA ALA A 29 -0.18 8.25 4.15
C ALA A 29 0.21 7.69 2.79
N LEU A 30 -0.43 6.58 2.44
CA LEU A 30 -0.39 5.95 1.12
C LEU A 30 -1.77 6.08 0.47
N LEU A 31 -1.79 6.11 -0.85
CA LEU A 31 -3.04 6.08 -1.60
C LEU A 31 -2.95 5.01 -2.69
N PHE A 32 -3.94 4.14 -2.73
CA PHE A 32 -4.12 3.16 -3.79
C PHE A 32 -5.30 3.59 -4.64
N ASP A 33 -5.06 3.82 -5.91
CA ASP A 33 -5.89 4.47 -6.92
C ASP A 33 -6.24 5.94 -6.67
N LEU A 34 -6.43 6.64 -7.76
CA LEU A 34 -6.74 8.06 -7.87
C LEU A 34 -8.13 8.28 -8.46
N GLY A 35 -9.16 7.62 -7.91
CA GLY A 35 -10.54 8.00 -8.16
C GLY A 35 -10.81 9.43 -7.67
N ARG A 36 -12.06 9.81 -7.54
CA ARG A 36 -12.39 11.16 -7.05
C ARG A 36 -11.92 11.38 -5.62
N ILE A 37 -10.87 12.19 -5.45
CA ILE A 37 -10.29 12.53 -4.14
C ILE A 37 -10.65 13.94 -3.65
N ASP A 38 -11.41 14.69 -4.42
CA ASP A 38 -11.78 16.09 -4.19
C ASP A 38 -12.58 16.31 -2.89
N ARG A 39 -13.26 15.28 -2.40
CA ARG A 39 -14.00 15.30 -1.14
C ARG A 39 -13.13 15.12 0.11
N ARG A 40 -11.87 14.72 -0.05
CA ARG A 40 -10.96 14.61 1.10
C ARG A 40 -10.35 15.95 1.45
N PRO A 41 -10.23 16.27 2.75
CA PRO A 41 -9.54 17.50 3.17
C PRO A 41 -8.11 17.52 2.66
N ALA A 42 -7.68 18.66 2.10
CA ALA A 42 -6.31 18.85 1.60
C ALA A 42 -5.25 18.51 2.65
N ALA A 43 -5.50 18.81 3.93
CA ALA A 43 -4.61 18.46 5.03
C ALA A 43 -4.35 16.94 5.15
N SER A 44 -5.33 16.09 4.81
CA SER A 44 -5.13 14.64 4.76
C SER A 44 -4.29 14.25 3.55
N LEU A 45 -4.58 14.86 2.37
CA LEU A 45 -3.86 14.58 1.14
C LEU A 45 -2.39 15.01 1.23
N PHE A 46 -2.06 16.08 1.96
CA PHE A 46 -0.66 16.50 2.20
C PHE A 46 0.20 15.48 2.96
N LYS A 47 -0.40 14.44 3.55
CA LYS A 47 0.34 13.33 4.13
C LYS A 47 0.85 12.32 3.11
N LEU A 48 0.38 12.40 1.85
CA LEU A 48 0.76 11.46 0.80
C LEU A 48 2.23 11.66 0.38
N HIS A 49 2.94 10.54 0.27
CA HIS A 49 4.28 10.44 -0.31
C HIS A 49 4.33 9.44 -1.46
N HIS A 50 3.43 8.45 -1.43
CA HIS A 50 3.34 7.39 -2.41
C HIS A 50 1.88 7.22 -2.84
N VAL A 51 1.68 7.12 -4.15
CA VAL A 51 0.39 6.84 -4.79
C VAL A 51 0.58 5.66 -5.73
N PHE A 52 -0.22 4.64 -5.58
CA PHE A 52 -0.15 3.39 -6.32
C PHE A 52 -1.40 3.27 -7.19
N VAL A 53 -1.25 3.35 -8.50
CA VAL A 53 -2.35 3.32 -9.47
C VAL A 53 -2.42 1.94 -10.09
N SER A 54 -3.56 1.27 -9.94
CA SER A 54 -3.76 -0.08 -10.49
C SER A 54 -3.70 -0.08 -12.02
N HIS A 55 -4.38 0.86 -12.64
CA HIS A 55 -4.38 1.13 -14.08
C HIS A 55 -4.97 2.52 -14.36
N THR A 56 -4.95 2.97 -15.61
CA THR A 56 -5.31 4.35 -15.95
C THR A 56 -6.68 4.49 -16.62
N HIS A 57 -7.66 3.63 -16.30
CA HIS A 57 -9.05 3.94 -16.60
C HIS A 57 -9.46 5.21 -15.83
N MET A 58 -10.46 5.90 -16.37
CA MET A 58 -10.78 7.26 -15.89
C MET A 58 -11.12 7.29 -14.41
N ASP A 59 -11.89 6.35 -13.92
CA ASP A 59 -12.34 6.24 -12.53
C ASP A 59 -11.23 5.87 -11.54
N HIS A 60 -10.08 5.37 -12.02
CA HIS A 60 -8.89 5.08 -11.21
C HIS A 60 -7.84 6.19 -11.28
N PHE A 61 -7.99 7.17 -12.18
CA PHE A 61 -6.95 8.18 -12.42
C PHE A 61 -7.47 9.62 -12.53
N ILE A 62 -8.79 9.86 -12.49
CA ILE A 62 -9.39 11.20 -12.62
C ILE A 62 -8.97 12.17 -11.51
N GLY A 63 -8.61 11.65 -10.34
CA GLY A 63 -8.15 12.45 -9.21
C GLY A 63 -6.74 13.04 -9.36
N PHE A 64 -5.99 12.66 -10.41
CA PHE A 64 -4.63 13.14 -10.64
C PHE A 64 -4.54 14.67 -10.72
N ASP A 65 -5.43 15.32 -11.45
CA ASP A 65 -5.41 16.77 -11.62
C ASP A 65 -5.67 17.51 -10.30
N HIS A 66 -6.57 16.98 -9.47
CA HIS A 66 -6.81 17.53 -8.15
C HIS A 66 -5.58 17.40 -7.25
N LEU A 67 -4.95 16.20 -7.26
CA LEU A 67 -3.73 15.95 -6.52
C LEU A 67 -2.61 16.88 -6.97
N LEU A 68 -2.36 16.96 -8.27
CA LEU A 68 -1.38 17.86 -8.86
C LEU A 68 -1.59 19.30 -8.40
N ARG A 69 -2.81 19.83 -8.51
CA ARG A 69 -3.15 21.18 -8.14
C ARG A 69 -2.82 21.52 -6.69
N ILE A 70 -3.12 20.62 -5.75
CA ILE A 70 -2.88 20.90 -4.32
C ILE A 70 -1.40 20.76 -3.93
N PHE A 71 -0.62 19.96 -4.69
CA PHE A 71 0.79 19.74 -4.42
C PHE A 71 1.72 20.73 -5.14
N LEU A 72 1.27 21.37 -6.21
CA LEU A 72 2.11 22.13 -7.15
C LEU A 72 3.09 23.12 -6.48
N ALA A 73 2.63 23.85 -5.45
CA ALA A 73 3.45 24.80 -4.71
C ALA A 73 4.14 24.21 -3.47
N ARG A 74 4.22 22.87 -3.35
CA ARG A 74 4.81 22.21 -2.20
C ARG A 74 6.22 21.72 -2.52
N ASP A 75 7.18 22.01 -1.65
CA ASP A 75 8.52 21.41 -1.71
C ASP A 75 8.45 19.97 -1.26
N ARG A 76 8.23 19.10 -2.25
CA ARG A 76 8.01 17.68 -1.97
C ARG A 76 8.24 16.80 -3.20
N ASP A 77 8.75 15.62 -2.94
CA ASP A 77 8.72 14.50 -3.86
C ASP A 77 7.42 13.72 -3.66
N LEU A 78 6.69 13.51 -4.75
CA LEU A 78 5.51 12.65 -4.78
C LEU A 78 5.79 11.47 -5.71
N ASN A 79 5.84 10.28 -5.15
CA ASN A 79 6.08 9.05 -5.90
C ASN A 79 4.77 8.48 -6.43
N LEU A 80 4.70 8.26 -7.73
CA LEU A 80 3.55 7.68 -8.43
C LEU A 80 3.98 6.36 -9.05
N TYR A 81 3.24 5.28 -8.78
CA TYR A 81 3.51 3.94 -9.30
C TYR A 81 2.34 3.50 -10.16
N GLY A 82 2.61 2.85 -11.29
CA GLY A 82 1.56 2.34 -12.16
C GLY A 82 2.07 1.29 -13.16
N PRO A 83 1.17 0.66 -13.92
CA PRO A 83 1.49 -0.40 -14.87
C PRO A 83 2.21 0.14 -16.12
N PRO A 84 2.64 -0.74 -17.05
CA PRO A 84 3.21 -0.32 -18.34
C PRO A 84 2.35 0.72 -19.06
N GLY A 85 2.97 1.79 -19.57
CA GLY A 85 2.34 2.96 -20.18
C GLY A 85 2.00 4.09 -19.20
N PHE A 86 2.28 3.91 -17.90
CA PHE A 86 1.92 4.89 -16.86
C PHE A 86 2.69 6.20 -16.98
N ILE A 87 3.98 6.16 -17.32
CA ILE A 87 4.81 7.36 -17.53
C ILE A 87 4.19 8.24 -18.62
N ASP A 88 3.81 7.64 -19.76
CA ASP A 88 3.21 8.40 -20.87
C ASP A 88 1.81 8.93 -20.51
N ASN A 89 1.02 8.19 -19.75
CA ASN A 89 -0.28 8.65 -19.27
C ASN A 89 -0.16 9.86 -18.33
N VAL A 90 0.81 9.85 -17.39
CA VAL A 90 1.11 11.00 -16.52
C VAL A 90 1.57 12.19 -17.36
N ARG A 91 2.50 11.99 -18.30
CA ARG A 91 2.98 13.04 -19.21
C ARG A 91 1.86 13.61 -20.07
N GLY A 92 0.97 12.75 -20.59
CA GLY A 92 -0.21 13.17 -21.35
C GLY A 92 -1.16 14.07 -20.54
N ARG A 93 -1.38 13.75 -19.26
CA ARG A 93 -2.17 14.61 -18.35
C ARG A 93 -1.48 15.96 -18.12
N LEU A 94 -0.18 15.97 -17.89
CA LEU A 94 0.61 17.20 -17.69
C LEU A 94 0.64 18.04 -18.97
N ALA A 95 0.75 17.46 -20.15
CA ALA A 95 0.75 18.17 -21.43
C ALA A 95 -0.59 18.84 -21.76
N GLY A 96 -1.68 18.48 -21.06
CA GLY A 96 -2.99 19.11 -21.19
C GLY A 96 -3.09 20.52 -20.56
N TYR A 97 -2.05 20.97 -19.86
CA TYR A 97 -2.02 22.29 -19.18
C TYR A 97 -0.93 23.20 -19.73
N THR A 98 -1.07 24.51 -19.49
CA THR A 98 -0.06 25.52 -19.82
C THR A 98 0.80 25.82 -18.60
N TRP A 99 2.11 25.69 -18.71
CA TRP A 99 3.08 25.77 -17.61
C TRP A 99 4.00 27.00 -17.70
N ASN A 100 3.47 28.18 -17.97
CA ASN A 100 4.25 29.42 -18.17
C ASN A 100 4.60 30.16 -16.88
N LEU A 101 4.14 29.70 -15.70
CA LEU A 101 4.31 30.43 -14.41
C LEU A 101 4.74 29.50 -13.26
N ILE A 102 5.35 28.36 -13.54
CA ILE A 102 5.68 27.36 -12.50
C ILE A 102 7.17 27.21 -12.19
N GLU A 103 8.03 28.06 -12.75
CA GLU A 103 9.49 27.97 -12.57
C GLU A 103 9.95 28.03 -11.11
N SER A 104 9.15 28.64 -10.22
CA SER A 104 9.42 28.70 -8.78
C SER A 104 8.76 27.60 -7.97
N TYR A 105 8.01 26.67 -8.58
CA TYR A 105 7.29 25.64 -7.87
C TYR A 105 8.18 24.41 -7.64
N PRO A 106 8.41 24.00 -6.38
CA PRO A 106 9.42 23.02 -6.05
C PRO A 106 8.95 21.55 -6.14
N LEU A 107 7.69 21.30 -6.53
CA LEU A 107 7.16 19.95 -6.67
C LEU A 107 7.97 19.11 -7.65
N ARG A 108 8.29 17.87 -7.27
CA ARG A 108 8.82 16.86 -8.18
C ARG A 108 7.90 15.64 -8.16
N LEU A 109 7.40 15.24 -9.32
CA LEU A 109 6.74 13.96 -9.49
C LEU A 109 7.81 12.93 -9.86
N ILE A 110 7.89 11.84 -9.10
CA ILE A 110 8.74 10.70 -9.43
C ILE A 110 7.80 9.58 -9.87
N VAL A 111 7.81 9.30 -11.16
CA VAL A 111 6.89 8.34 -11.78
C VAL A 111 7.62 7.02 -12.00
N HIS A 112 7.04 5.93 -11.50
CA HIS A 112 7.55 4.57 -11.60
C HIS A 112 6.58 3.74 -12.44
N GLU A 113 7.05 3.24 -13.56
CA GLU A 113 6.33 2.32 -14.42
C GLU A 113 6.82 0.89 -14.18
N ILE A 114 5.89 0.01 -13.83
CA ILE A 114 6.18 -1.34 -13.33
C ILE A 114 6.02 -2.32 -14.50
N GLY A 115 7.13 -2.72 -15.09
CA GLY A 115 7.21 -3.81 -16.04
C GLY A 115 7.20 -5.18 -15.37
N VAL A 116 7.26 -6.24 -16.16
CA VAL A 116 7.24 -7.62 -15.65
C VAL A 116 8.55 -7.96 -14.90
N ASP A 117 9.68 -7.49 -15.40
CA ASP A 117 11.04 -7.79 -14.92
C ASP A 117 11.86 -6.56 -14.54
N HIS A 118 11.31 -5.37 -14.73
CA HIS A 118 11.99 -4.11 -14.42
C HIS A 118 11.02 -3.02 -13.98
N VAL A 119 11.56 -1.99 -13.36
CA VAL A 119 10.87 -0.74 -13.05
C VAL A 119 11.61 0.39 -13.75
N ASP A 120 10.91 1.11 -14.61
CA ASP A 120 11.38 2.37 -15.18
C ASP A 120 10.92 3.53 -14.30
N SER A 121 11.79 4.49 -14.09
CA SER A 121 11.49 5.65 -13.27
C SER A 121 11.97 6.93 -13.95
N VAL A 122 11.16 7.99 -13.82
CA VAL A 122 11.48 9.31 -14.34
C VAL A 122 11.08 10.38 -13.33
N THR A 123 11.91 11.42 -13.21
CA THR A 123 11.59 12.60 -12.41
C THR A 123 11.02 13.69 -13.31
N LEU A 124 9.90 14.28 -12.93
CA LEU A 124 9.18 15.33 -13.63
C LEU A 124 9.09 16.57 -12.71
N PRO A 125 10.11 17.47 -12.72
CA PRO A 125 10.11 18.66 -11.87
C PRO A 125 9.18 19.75 -12.42
N ALA A 126 8.39 20.39 -11.56
CA ALA A 126 7.56 21.51 -11.93
C ALA A 126 8.40 22.71 -12.44
N THR A 127 9.58 22.94 -11.86
CA THR A 127 10.51 24.02 -12.26
C THR A 127 10.93 23.97 -13.73
N THR A 128 10.84 22.81 -14.37
CA THR A 128 11.16 22.61 -15.80
C THR A 128 9.93 22.25 -16.63
N ALA A 129 8.76 22.71 -16.20
CA ALA A 129 7.48 22.38 -16.84
C ALA A 129 7.30 20.87 -17.06
N PHE A 130 7.70 20.10 -16.06
CA PHE A 130 7.64 18.63 -16.05
C PHE A 130 8.42 17.94 -17.18
N THR A 131 9.48 18.59 -17.68
CA THR A 131 10.41 17.97 -18.63
C THR A 131 11.09 16.78 -17.94
N PRO A 132 11.09 15.56 -18.56
CA PRO A 132 11.68 14.37 -17.97
C PRO A 132 13.16 14.54 -17.63
N GLN A 133 13.54 14.08 -16.43
CA GLN A 133 14.90 14.06 -15.91
C GLN A 133 15.15 12.77 -15.15
N ASP A 134 16.42 12.41 -14.93
CA ASP A 134 16.84 11.29 -14.07
C ASP A 134 16.16 9.97 -14.43
N GLU A 135 16.11 9.63 -15.71
CA GLU A 135 15.57 8.35 -16.16
C GLU A 135 16.44 7.20 -15.64
N ARG A 136 15.78 6.20 -15.02
CA ARG A 136 16.46 5.05 -14.43
C ARG A 136 15.67 3.78 -14.68
N ARG A 137 16.39 2.67 -14.83
CA ARG A 137 15.81 1.33 -14.85
C ARG A 137 16.45 0.47 -13.76
N ARG A 138 15.63 -0.26 -13.02
CA ARG A 138 16.08 -1.26 -12.05
C ARG A 138 15.36 -2.59 -12.27
N PRO A 139 15.97 -3.73 -11.89
CA PRO A 139 15.25 -5.00 -11.83
C PRO A 139 14.01 -4.91 -10.93
N PHE A 140 12.99 -5.67 -11.27
CA PHE A 140 11.77 -5.80 -10.48
C PHE A 140 11.74 -7.17 -9.79
N ASP A 141 11.57 -7.18 -8.49
CA ASP A 141 11.54 -8.35 -7.61
C ASP A 141 10.20 -8.51 -6.86
N GLY A 142 9.17 -7.79 -7.30
CA GLY A 142 7.87 -7.76 -6.63
C GLY A 142 7.71 -6.65 -5.59
N VAL A 143 8.81 -5.99 -5.18
CA VAL A 143 8.82 -4.93 -4.17
C VAL A 143 8.92 -3.56 -4.82
N LEU A 144 7.99 -2.66 -4.50
CA LEU A 144 7.96 -1.29 -5.00
C LEU A 144 8.70 -0.31 -4.10
N CYS A 145 8.39 -0.36 -2.83
CA CYS A 145 9.12 0.38 -1.81
C CYS A 145 9.29 -0.48 -0.56
N ASP A 146 10.43 -0.31 0.08
CA ASP A 146 10.80 -0.98 1.32
C ASP A 146 11.53 0.00 2.22
N ASN A 147 11.04 0.19 3.44
CA ASN A 147 11.62 1.07 4.44
C ASN A 147 11.52 0.46 5.85
N ASP A 148 11.98 1.17 6.86
CA ASP A 148 12.00 0.66 8.24
C ASP A 148 10.60 0.38 8.83
N GLY A 149 9.55 1.01 8.29
CA GLY A 149 8.19 0.91 8.82
C GLY A 149 7.31 -0.10 8.08
N TYR A 150 7.45 -0.17 6.76
CA TYR A 150 6.60 -1.01 5.91
C TYR A 150 7.26 -1.34 4.57
N SER A 151 6.71 -2.33 3.88
CA SER A 151 6.98 -2.61 2.47
C SER A 151 5.69 -2.60 1.66
N VAL A 152 5.79 -2.27 0.36
CA VAL A 152 4.68 -2.39 -0.60
C VAL A 152 5.12 -3.32 -1.70
N THR A 153 4.31 -4.36 -1.92
CA THR A 153 4.47 -5.35 -2.99
C THR A 153 3.35 -5.24 -4.00
N THR A 154 3.55 -5.76 -5.20
CA THR A 154 2.56 -5.74 -6.27
C THR A 154 2.60 -7.01 -7.10
N ALA A 155 1.46 -7.32 -7.73
CA ALA A 155 1.33 -8.39 -8.72
C ALA A 155 0.65 -7.85 -9.98
N HIS A 156 1.13 -8.31 -11.14
CA HIS A 156 0.50 -8.03 -12.43
C HIS A 156 -0.75 -8.89 -12.62
N LEU A 157 -1.85 -8.23 -12.93
CA LEU A 157 -3.17 -8.82 -13.16
C LEU A 157 -3.65 -8.47 -14.57
N ASP A 158 -4.67 -9.18 -15.04
CA ASP A 158 -5.30 -8.95 -16.35
C ASP A 158 -6.68 -8.32 -16.19
N HIS A 159 -6.86 -7.17 -16.86
CA HIS A 159 -8.12 -6.48 -17.06
C HIS A 159 -8.29 -6.07 -18.53
N LYS A 160 -7.94 -6.94 -19.50
CA LYS A 160 -7.69 -6.64 -20.93
C LYS A 160 -6.53 -5.67 -21.17
N ILE A 161 -6.09 -5.00 -20.15
CA ILE A 161 -4.90 -4.18 -20.07
C ILE A 161 -4.11 -4.60 -18.84
N PRO A 162 -2.81 -4.30 -18.75
CA PRO A 162 -2.06 -4.51 -17.53
C PRO A 162 -2.69 -3.76 -16.36
N CYS A 163 -2.97 -4.49 -15.29
CA CYS A 163 -3.48 -3.97 -14.03
C CYS A 163 -2.61 -4.45 -12.89
N LEU A 164 -2.49 -3.68 -11.81
CA LEU A 164 -1.67 -3.99 -10.65
C LEU A 164 -2.53 -4.17 -9.40
N GLY A 165 -2.37 -5.31 -8.73
CA GLY A 165 -2.82 -5.49 -7.36
C GLY A 165 -1.71 -5.08 -6.39
N TYR A 166 -2.04 -4.62 -5.18
CA TYR A 166 -1.08 -4.12 -4.20
C TYR A 166 -1.28 -4.75 -2.83
N ALA A 167 -0.18 -4.92 -2.10
CA ALA A 167 -0.22 -5.19 -0.67
C ALA A 167 0.78 -4.31 0.07
N VAL A 168 0.37 -3.70 1.18
CA VAL A 168 1.24 -3.01 2.12
C VAL A 168 1.34 -3.83 3.39
N GLU A 169 2.56 -4.09 3.83
CA GLU A 169 2.83 -4.88 5.02
C GLU A 169 3.73 -4.09 5.97
N GLU A 170 3.28 -3.92 7.19
CA GLU A 170 4.07 -3.30 8.24
C GLU A 170 5.20 -4.24 8.66
N LYS A 171 6.38 -3.69 8.83
CA LYS A 171 7.50 -4.46 9.39
C LYS A 171 7.19 -4.91 10.82
N THR A 172 7.76 -6.05 11.21
CA THR A 172 7.64 -6.57 12.57
C THR A 172 7.91 -5.47 13.60
N ARG A 173 6.95 -5.25 14.50
CA ARG A 173 7.10 -4.30 15.60
C ARG A 173 7.94 -4.90 16.70
N LEU A 174 9.00 -4.19 17.04
CA LEU A 174 9.83 -4.49 18.20
C LEU A 174 9.49 -3.52 19.33
N ASN A 175 8.72 -4.00 20.30
CA ASN A 175 8.33 -3.22 21.46
C ASN A 175 9.24 -3.58 22.62
N VAL A 176 9.76 -2.54 23.32
CA VAL A 176 10.52 -2.73 24.56
C VAL A 176 9.52 -3.00 25.68
N ARG A 177 9.81 -3.99 26.51
CA ARG A 177 9.06 -4.28 27.75
C ARG A 177 9.54 -3.36 28.87
N PRO A 178 8.74 -2.34 29.29
CA PRO A 178 9.20 -1.36 30.26
C PRO A 178 9.64 -2.00 31.57
N GLU A 179 8.89 -2.98 32.07
CA GLU A 179 9.16 -3.69 33.31
C GLU A 179 10.47 -4.49 33.28
N ARG A 180 10.91 -4.90 32.09
CA ARG A 180 12.18 -5.59 31.92
C ARG A 180 13.34 -4.61 31.82
N LEU A 181 13.10 -3.45 31.20
CA LEU A 181 14.07 -2.36 31.12
C LEU A 181 14.39 -1.82 32.53
N GLU A 182 13.38 -1.62 33.36
CA GLU A 182 13.55 -1.22 34.76
C GLU A 182 14.38 -2.23 35.56
N LYS A 183 14.14 -3.53 35.35
CA LYS A 183 14.92 -4.58 36.03
C LYS A 183 16.39 -4.62 35.63
N LEU A 184 16.71 -4.19 34.41
CA LEU A 184 18.09 -4.04 33.96
C LEU A 184 18.79 -2.81 34.61
N GLY A 185 18.04 -1.88 35.17
CA GLY A 185 18.58 -0.67 35.79
C GLY A 185 19.17 0.32 34.81
N ILE A 186 18.87 0.19 33.52
CA ILE A 186 19.40 1.03 32.45
C ILE A 186 18.25 1.89 31.89
N PRO A 187 18.44 3.21 31.79
CA PRO A 187 17.39 4.07 31.25
C PRO A 187 17.22 3.84 29.73
N ALA A 188 16.01 4.14 29.23
CA ALA A 188 15.76 4.18 27.81
C ALA A 188 16.67 5.20 27.14
N GLY A 189 17.21 4.85 25.95
CA GLY A 189 18.15 5.68 25.23
C GLY A 189 18.29 5.29 23.76
N ARG A 190 19.22 5.92 23.07
CA ARG A 190 19.49 5.67 21.62
C ARG A 190 19.88 4.21 21.35
N TRP A 191 20.50 3.53 22.29
CA TRP A 191 20.88 2.13 22.21
C TRP A 191 19.69 1.19 21.93
N LEU A 192 18.47 1.54 22.36
CA LEU A 192 17.27 0.78 22.03
C LEU A 192 16.94 0.82 20.52
N ASN A 193 17.29 1.91 19.84
CA ASN A 193 17.11 1.99 18.39
C ASN A 193 18.16 1.12 17.68
N GLU A 194 19.38 1.09 18.19
CA GLU A 194 20.45 0.20 17.67
C GLU A 194 20.09 -1.26 17.88
N LEU A 195 19.59 -1.61 19.08
CA LEU A 195 19.07 -2.95 19.36
C LEU A 195 17.99 -3.36 18.37
N LYS A 196 16.97 -2.50 18.17
CA LYS A 196 15.88 -2.78 17.22
C LYS A 196 16.35 -2.89 15.78
N ARG A 197 17.34 -2.08 15.38
CA ARG A 197 17.93 -2.13 14.07
C ARG A 197 18.69 -3.46 13.88
N ALA A 198 19.54 -3.83 14.82
CA ALA A 198 20.33 -5.08 14.76
C ALA A 198 19.41 -6.31 14.64
N VAL A 199 18.27 -6.33 15.39
CA VAL A 199 17.28 -7.42 15.28
C VAL A 199 16.58 -7.43 13.91
N ARG A 200 16.26 -6.27 13.33
CA ARG A 200 15.63 -6.18 11.99
C ARG A 200 16.57 -6.61 10.88
N GLU A 201 17.87 -6.31 11.03
CA GLU A 201 18.92 -6.69 10.11
C GLU A 201 19.39 -8.15 10.31
N GLU A 202 18.73 -8.90 11.20
CA GLU A 202 19.05 -10.29 11.53
C GLU A 202 20.53 -10.52 11.86
N GLN A 203 21.14 -9.53 12.55
CA GLN A 203 22.55 -9.64 12.95
C GLN A 203 22.75 -10.83 13.90
N PRO A 204 23.98 -11.42 13.93
CA PRO A 204 24.29 -12.55 14.80
C PRO A 204 23.96 -12.29 16.27
N GLU A 205 23.49 -13.31 17.00
CA GLU A 205 23.10 -13.20 18.42
C GLU A 205 24.22 -12.73 19.35
N ASP A 206 25.49 -12.93 18.97
CA ASP A 206 26.68 -12.50 19.68
C ASP A 206 27.09 -11.04 19.37
N THR A 207 26.37 -10.35 18.48
CA THR A 207 26.59 -8.93 18.19
C THR A 207 26.54 -8.11 19.47
N GLU A 208 27.53 -7.24 19.67
CA GLU A 208 27.60 -6.37 20.83
C GLU A 208 26.70 -5.14 20.68
N ILE A 209 25.80 -4.94 21.63
CA ILE A 209 24.97 -3.74 21.77
C ILE A 209 25.42 -2.95 22.96
N VAL A 210 25.79 -1.69 22.74
CA VAL A 210 26.34 -0.83 23.79
C VAL A 210 25.29 0.15 24.27
N ALA A 211 24.91 0.06 25.55
CA ALA A 211 24.09 1.05 26.21
C ALA A 211 24.95 2.12 26.86
N GLU A 212 24.69 3.39 26.55
CA GLU A 212 25.36 4.54 27.14
C GLU A 212 24.30 5.46 27.80
N TRP A 213 24.57 5.88 29.03
CA TRP A 213 23.71 6.80 29.78
C TRP A 213 24.54 7.63 30.77
N GLN A 214 23.88 8.59 31.42
CA GLN A 214 24.49 9.35 32.51
C GLN A 214 23.80 9.04 33.84
N ARG A 215 24.56 8.92 34.89
CA ARG A 215 24.07 8.81 36.27
C ARG A 215 24.89 9.73 37.15
N ASP A 216 24.21 10.63 37.86
CA ASP A 216 24.81 11.64 38.73
C ASP A 216 25.89 12.51 38.04
N GLY A 217 25.72 12.75 36.72
CA GLY A 217 26.65 13.51 35.89
C GLY A 217 27.80 12.70 35.29
N GLU A 218 27.98 11.45 35.71
CA GLU A 218 29.02 10.57 35.21
C GLU A 218 28.53 9.70 34.04
N PRO A 219 29.29 9.58 32.94
CA PRO A 219 28.94 8.71 31.81
C PRO A 219 29.15 7.24 32.19
N LEU A 220 28.12 6.44 31.99
CA LEU A 220 28.16 4.99 32.18
C LEU A 220 27.97 4.29 30.83
N ARG A 221 28.66 3.15 30.70
CA ARG A 221 28.63 2.31 29.50
C ARG A 221 28.55 0.84 29.90
N GLN A 222 27.67 0.10 29.26
CA GLN A 222 27.54 -1.34 29.44
C GLN A 222 27.25 -2.03 28.11
N SER A 223 27.95 -3.13 27.87
CA SER A 223 27.79 -3.96 26.68
C SER A 223 26.95 -5.19 26.97
N PHE A 224 26.15 -5.60 26.00
CA PHE A 224 25.27 -6.77 26.05
C PHE A 224 25.34 -7.52 24.74
N ARG A 225 25.00 -8.80 24.77
CA ARG A 225 24.79 -9.58 23.54
C ARG A 225 23.38 -9.33 22.98
N LEU A 226 23.28 -9.22 21.64
CA LEU A 226 22.04 -9.01 20.93
C LEU A 226 20.96 -10.03 21.31
N GLY A 227 21.29 -11.34 21.29
CA GLY A 227 20.34 -12.41 21.63
C GLY A 227 19.78 -12.31 23.06
N GLU A 228 20.63 -11.91 24.04
CA GLU A 228 20.18 -11.69 25.42
C GLU A 228 19.17 -10.55 25.52
N LEU A 229 19.50 -9.39 24.96
CA LEU A 229 18.60 -8.23 24.96
C LEU A 229 17.33 -8.48 24.18
N GLN A 230 17.42 -9.14 23.02
CA GLN A 230 16.26 -9.49 22.21
C GLN A 230 15.26 -10.33 23.02
N SER A 231 15.72 -11.41 23.63
CA SER A 231 14.86 -12.33 24.39
C SER A 231 14.29 -11.71 25.66
N GLN A 232 15.06 -10.89 26.36
CA GLN A 232 14.67 -10.30 27.62
C GLN A 232 13.84 -9.03 27.48
N LEU A 233 14.22 -8.14 26.56
CA LEU A 233 13.65 -6.79 26.45
C LEU A 233 12.59 -6.63 25.38
N LEU A 234 12.71 -7.38 24.25
CA LEU A 234 11.87 -7.13 23.11
C LEU A 234 10.65 -8.07 23.08
N LEU A 235 9.53 -7.48 22.76
CA LEU A 235 8.32 -8.19 22.33
C LEU A 235 8.17 -7.97 20.83
N SER A 236 8.37 -9.03 20.07
CA SER A 236 8.11 -9.03 18.63
C SER A 236 6.61 -9.22 18.40
N THR A 237 6.03 -8.35 17.59
CA THR A 237 4.62 -8.44 17.18
C THR A 237 4.60 -8.39 15.66
N PRO A 238 3.94 -9.37 14.99
CA PRO A 238 3.76 -9.33 13.55
C PRO A 238 3.17 -8.00 13.09
N GLY A 239 3.64 -7.50 11.97
CA GLY A 239 3.07 -6.34 11.31
C GLY A 239 1.68 -6.63 10.76
N GLU A 240 0.92 -5.59 10.46
CA GLU A 240 -0.39 -5.66 9.81
C GLU A 240 -0.21 -5.63 8.29
N LYS A 241 -0.95 -6.48 7.58
CA LYS A 241 -0.95 -6.53 6.11
C LYS A 241 -2.31 -6.11 5.57
N ILE A 242 -2.31 -5.14 4.65
CA ILE A 242 -3.49 -4.68 3.92
C ILE A 242 -3.25 -4.94 2.43
N ALA A 243 -4.22 -5.55 1.76
CA ALA A 243 -4.17 -5.81 0.34
C ALA A 243 -5.31 -5.09 -0.40
N TYR A 244 -5.04 -4.70 -1.64
CA TYR A 244 -5.95 -3.95 -2.50
C TYR A 244 -5.90 -4.51 -3.92
N VAL A 245 -7.02 -5.04 -4.40
CA VAL A 245 -7.18 -5.60 -5.75
C VAL A 245 -8.46 -5.06 -6.37
N VAL A 246 -8.32 -4.50 -7.54
CA VAL A 246 -9.42 -3.97 -8.36
C VAL A 246 -9.27 -4.44 -9.79
N ASP A 247 -10.36 -4.41 -10.52
CA ASP A 247 -10.43 -4.56 -11.98
C ASP A 247 -9.58 -5.71 -12.51
N THR A 248 -10.10 -6.91 -12.35
CA THR A 248 -9.40 -8.12 -12.80
C THR A 248 -10.38 -9.21 -13.19
N ILE A 249 -10.01 -10.03 -14.16
CA ILE A 249 -10.77 -11.22 -14.54
C ILE A 249 -10.43 -12.39 -13.60
N PHE A 250 -11.43 -13.25 -13.35
CA PHE A 250 -11.27 -14.47 -12.56
C PHE A 250 -10.73 -15.62 -13.42
N THR A 251 -9.42 -15.70 -13.58
CA THR A 251 -8.71 -16.80 -14.24
C THR A 251 -7.83 -17.55 -13.27
N THR A 252 -7.44 -18.78 -13.59
CA THR A 252 -6.51 -19.58 -12.77
C THR A 252 -5.21 -18.81 -12.49
N GLU A 253 -4.67 -18.09 -13.48
CA GLU A 253 -3.44 -17.35 -13.33
C GLU A 253 -3.60 -16.14 -12.40
N ASN A 254 -4.64 -15.33 -12.62
CA ASN A 254 -4.93 -14.18 -11.74
C ASN A 254 -5.27 -14.63 -10.31
N MET A 255 -6.04 -15.72 -10.17
CA MET A 255 -6.33 -16.30 -8.85
C MET A 255 -5.05 -16.66 -8.10
N ALA A 256 -4.12 -17.36 -8.76
CA ALA A 256 -2.84 -17.73 -8.15
C ALA A 256 -2.04 -16.48 -7.71
N ARG A 257 -1.91 -15.49 -8.59
CA ARG A 257 -1.19 -14.23 -8.32
C ARG A 257 -1.84 -13.43 -7.18
N ILE A 258 -3.17 -13.32 -7.19
CA ILE A 258 -3.91 -12.61 -6.14
C ILE A 258 -3.75 -13.35 -4.81
N CYS A 259 -3.98 -14.67 -4.77
CA CYS A 259 -3.85 -15.44 -3.55
C CYS A 259 -2.45 -15.37 -2.94
N ASP A 260 -1.42 -15.34 -3.77
CA ASP A 260 -0.04 -15.17 -3.29
C ASP A 260 0.19 -13.77 -2.73
N LEU A 261 -0.20 -12.72 -3.45
CA LEU A 261 -0.07 -11.33 -3.03
C LEU A 261 -0.77 -11.05 -1.70
N VAL A 262 -2.04 -11.51 -1.56
CA VAL A 262 -2.89 -11.18 -0.41
C VAL A 262 -2.83 -12.21 0.73
N ARG A 263 -2.02 -13.25 0.60
CA ARG A 263 -1.88 -14.35 1.57
C ARG A 263 -1.80 -13.84 3.00
N GLY A 264 -2.73 -14.29 3.84
CA GLY A 264 -2.78 -13.98 5.26
C GLY A 264 -3.02 -12.52 5.60
N ALA A 265 -3.45 -11.69 4.64
CA ALA A 265 -3.71 -10.27 4.90
C ALA A 265 -4.73 -10.07 6.03
N ASP A 266 -4.49 -9.09 6.89
CA ASP A 266 -5.43 -8.70 7.95
C ASP A 266 -6.70 -8.09 7.35
N ILE A 267 -6.54 -7.31 6.26
CA ILE A 267 -7.66 -6.73 5.52
C ILE A 267 -7.39 -6.87 4.02
N PHE A 268 -8.31 -7.45 3.31
CA PHE A 268 -8.31 -7.54 1.86
C PHE A 268 -9.42 -6.69 1.28
N TYR A 269 -9.07 -5.59 0.63
CA TYR A 269 -9.97 -4.77 -0.18
C TYR A 269 -10.02 -5.36 -1.57
N CYS A 270 -11.19 -5.85 -1.98
CA CYS A 270 -11.39 -6.52 -3.26
C CYS A 270 -12.59 -5.95 -3.99
N GLU A 271 -12.43 -5.70 -5.30
CA GLU A 271 -13.58 -5.37 -6.12
C GLU A 271 -14.65 -6.45 -6.10
N SER A 272 -15.87 -6.05 -6.43
CA SER A 272 -17.01 -6.95 -6.64
C SER A 272 -18.02 -6.23 -7.52
N LEU A 273 -17.67 -5.96 -8.78
CA LEU A 273 -18.50 -5.13 -9.66
C LEU A 273 -19.87 -5.76 -9.91
N PHE A 274 -19.96 -7.10 -9.88
CA PHE A 274 -21.15 -7.88 -10.20
C PHE A 274 -21.54 -8.86 -9.09
N LEU A 275 -22.83 -9.21 -9.03
CA LEU A 275 -23.28 -10.42 -8.33
C LEU A 275 -23.01 -11.66 -9.18
N ASP A 276 -22.95 -12.84 -8.57
CA ASP A 276 -22.68 -14.11 -9.29
C ASP A 276 -23.75 -14.46 -10.33
N SER A 277 -24.98 -13.97 -10.14
CA SER A 277 -26.05 -14.07 -11.14
C SER A 277 -25.73 -13.37 -12.47
N GLU A 278 -24.75 -12.45 -12.47
CA GLU A 278 -24.26 -11.73 -13.65
C GLU A 278 -22.81 -12.12 -14.02
N ARG A 279 -22.38 -13.34 -13.67
CA ARG A 279 -21.03 -13.84 -13.94
C ARG A 279 -20.59 -13.65 -15.42
N HIS A 280 -21.49 -13.92 -16.37
CA HIS A 280 -21.20 -13.73 -17.78
C HIS A 280 -20.77 -12.27 -18.10
N GLU A 281 -21.48 -11.29 -17.55
CA GLU A 281 -21.12 -9.88 -17.72
C GLU A 281 -19.81 -9.53 -16.99
N ALA A 282 -19.55 -10.13 -15.83
CA ALA A 282 -18.29 -9.97 -15.11
C ALA A 282 -17.13 -10.45 -15.97
N THR A 283 -17.18 -11.68 -16.48
CA THR A 283 -16.16 -12.25 -17.38
C THR A 283 -15.97 -11.39 -18.62
N LYS A 284 -17.05 -11.00 -19.30
CA LYS A 284 -17.00 -10.18 -20.52
C LYS A 284 -16.31 -8.84 -20.31
N ARG A 285 -16.47 -8.24 -19.13
CA ARG A 285 -15.93 -6.93 -18.76
C ARG A 285 -14.61 -7.04 -17.98
N HIS A 286 -14.12 -8.25 -17.71
CA HIS A 286 -12.92 -8.52 -16.92
C HIS A 286 -13.00 -7.97 -15.49
N HIS A 287 -14.11 -8.26 -14.81
CA HIS A 287 -14.32 -7.94 -13.39
C HIS A 287 -14.69 -9.18 -12.59
N LEU A 288 -14.62 -9.05 -11.28
CA LEU A 288 -15.02 -10.11 -10.35
C LEU A 288 -16.50 -10.01 -9.97
N THR A 289 -17.08 -11.18 -9.65
CA THR A 289 -18.33 -11.24 -8.89
C THR A 289 -18.03 -11.20 -7.38
N ALA A 290 -19.06 -10.87 -6.60
CA ALA A 290 -18.94 -10.88 -5.13
C ALA A 290 -18.56 -12.28 -4.60
N ARG A 291 -19.09 -13.36 -5.22
CA ARG A 291 -18.72 -14.74 -4.89
C ARG A 291 -17.25 -15.03 -5.17
N GLN A 292 -16.73 -14.58 -6.31
CA GLN A 292 -15.33 -14.75 -6.67
C GLN A 292 -14.40 -14.03 -5.70
N ALA A 293 -14.72 -12.78 -5.32
CA ALA A 293 -13.97 -12.05 -4.30
C ALA A 293 -13.94 -12.79 -2.95
N GLY A 294 -15.07 -13.37 -2.52
CA GLY A 294 -15.14 -14.20 -1.32
C GLY A 294 -14.31 -15.49 -1.43
N THR A 295 -14.32 -16.13 -2.60
CA THR A 295 -13.51 -17.32 -2.89
C THR A 295 -12.01 -17.02 -2.80
N LEU A 296 -11.55 -15.91 -3.41
CA LEU A 296 -10.16 -15.45 -3.32
C LEU A 296 -9.73 -15.18 -1.87
N ALA A 297 -10.57 -14.46 -1.14
CA ALA A 297 -10.32 -14.14 0.27
C ALA A 297 -10.15 -15.40 1.14
N ARG A 298 -11.01 -16.39 0.93
CA ARG A 298 -10.94 -17.69 1.62
C ARG A 298 -9.69 -18.47 1.24
N ALA A 299 -9.42 -18.60 -0.05
CA ALA A 299 -8.28 -19.34 -0.56
C ALA A 299 -6.94 -18.77 -0.07
N ALA A 300 -6.84 -17.44 0.05
CA ALA A 300 -5.66 -16.75 0.55
C ALA A 300 -5.57 -16.70 2.09
N GLY A 301 -6.60 -17.16 2.81
CA GLY A 301 -6.62 -17.18 4.28
C GLY A 301 -6.58 -15.80 4.90
N VAL A 302 -7.21 -14.78 4.27
CA VAL A 302 -7.26 -13.42 4.83
C VAL A 302 -8.14 -13.37 6.07
N ARG A 303 -7.92 -12.40 6.95
CA ARG A 303 -8.71 -12.27 8.20
C ARG A 303 -10.02 -11.54 7.98
N ARG A 304 -10.03 -10.52 7.11
CA ARG A 304 -11.20 -9.69 6.82
C ARG A 304 -11.26 -9.34 5.34
N LEU A 305 -12.43 -9.51 4.73
CA LEU A 305 -12.72 -9.08 3.38
C LEU A 305 -13.59 -7.82 3.41
N GLU A 306 -13.18 -6.78 2.69
CA GLU A 306 -13.92 -5.55 2.44
C GLU A 306 -14.20 -5.42 0.95
N ASN A 307 -15.47 -5.55 0.57
CA ASN A 307 -15.89 -5.43 -0.82
C ASN A 307 -16.22 -4.00 -1.19
N PHE A 308 -15.83 -3.58 -2.39
CA PHE A 308 -16.11 -2.27 -2.93
C PHE A 308 -16.11 -2.31 -4.47
N HIS A 309 -16.21 -1.17 -5.12
CA HIS A 309 -16.29 -1.02 -6.58
C HIS A 309 -17.47 -1.79 -7.15
N PHE A 310 -18.66 -1.52 -6.58
CA PHE A 310 -19.91 -2.13 -7.02
C PHE A 310 -20.48 -1.40 -8.24
N SER A 311 -21.11 -2.11 -9.15
CA SER A 311 -21.77 -1.49 -10.30
C SER A 311 -22.86 -0.50 -9.88
N SER A 312 -22.85 0.69 -10.47
CA SER A 312 -23.84 1.75 -10.25
C SER A 312 -25.31 1.31 -10.49
N ARG A 313 -25.52 0.20 -11.21
CA ARG A 313 -26.86 -0.40 -11.38
C ARG A 313 -27.52 -0.78 -10.06
N TYR A 314 -26.71 -1.04 -9.01
CA TYR A 314 -27.17 -1.44 -7.68
C TYR A 314 -27.01 -0.33 -6.63
N GLU A 315 -26.84 0.91 -7.05
CA GLU A 315 -26.38 2.08 -6.28
C GLU A 315 -27.07 2.31 -4.93
N ARG A 316 -28.20 1.66 -4.67
CA ARG A 316 -28.99 1.86 -3.45
C ARG A 316 -28.86 0.78 -2.40
N ASP A 317 -28.30 -0.38 -2.74
CA ASP A 317 -28.21 -1.50 -1.81
C ASP A 317 -26.90 -2.30 -1.94
N PRO A 318 -25.87 -2.04 -1.10
CA PRO A 318 -24.65 -2.82 -1.07
C PRO A 318 -24.82 -4.19 -0.38
N ALA A 319 -25.97 -4.45 0.26
CA ALA A 319 -26.14 -5.64 1.07
C ALA A 319 -26.08 -6.96 0.28
N PRO A 320 -26.60 -7.09 -0.94
CA PRO A 320 -26.47 -8.31 -1.73
C PRO A 320 -25.00 -8.70 -1.97
N PHE A 321 -24.18 -7.73 -2.38
CA PHE A 321 -22.74 -7.95 -2.61
C PHE A 321 -22.02 -8.44 -1.35
N ARG A 322 -22.27 -7.78 -0.22
CA ARG A 322 -21.66 -8.15 1.05
C ARG A 322 -22.11 -9.53 1.52
N ARG A 323 -23.38 -9.85 1.39
CA ARG A 323 -23.91 -11.18 1.77
C ARG A 323 -23.28 -12.28 0.95
N GLU A 324 -23.25 -12.12 -0.39
CA GLU A 324 -22.73 -13.12 -1.30
C GLU A 324 -21.21 -13.34 -1.08
N ALA A 325 -20.44 -12.27 -1.02
CA ALA A 325 -19.00 -12.34 -0.76
C ALA A 325 -18.68 -12.96 0.60
N GLN A 326 -19.41 -12.58 1.65
CA GLN A 326 -19.21 -13.14 2.99
C GLN A 326 -19.63 -14.61 3.08
N ALA A 327 -20.67 -15.03 2.37
CA ALA A 327 -21.07 -16.43 2.30
C ALA A 327 -19.99 -17.29 1.63
N ALA A 328 -19.43 -16.84 0.51
CA ALA A 328 -18.31 -17.50 -0.16
C ALA A 328 -17.04 -17.50 0.72
N PHE A 329 -16.73 -16.39 1.39
CA PHE A 329 -15.58 -16.27 2.28
C PHE A 329 -15.65 -17.22 3.48
N ARG A 330 -16.83 -17.36 4.10
CA ARG A 330 -17.05 -18.32 5.21
C ARG A 330 -17.10 -19.78 4.77
N GLY A 331 -17.36 -20.01 3.48
CA GLY A 331 -17.53 -21.36 2.91
C GLY A 331 -18.94 -21.91 2.96
N ASP A 332 -19.92 -21.02 3.15
CA ASP A 332 -21.34 -21.36 3.04
C ASP A 332 -21.74 -21.63 1.58
N LEU A 333 -20.93 -21.15 0.63
CA LEU A 333 -21.02 -21.45 -0.80
C LEU A 333 -19.83 -22.31 -1.23
N ALA A 334 -20.04 -23.23 -2.20
CA ALA A 334 -18.95 -23.94 -2.82
C ALA A 334 -17.93 -22.95 -3.41
N PRO A 335 -16.61 -23.24 -3.33
CA PRO A 335 -15.60 -22.41 -3.95
C PRO A 335 -15.91 -22.22 -5.43
N ASP A 336 -15.69 -21.02 -5.92
CA ASP A 336 -15.74 -20.77 -7.35
C ASP A 336 -14.46 -21.29 -8.01
N VAL A 337 -14.58 -21.82 -9.21
CA VAL A 337 -13.45 -22.35 -9.97
C VAL A 337 -13.32 -21.50 -11.22
N PRO A 338 -12.12 -20.98 -11.51
CA PRO A 338 -11.88 -20.26 -12.78
C PRO A 338 -12.11 -21.18 -13.97
N ASP A 339 -12.64 -20.61 -15.04
CA ASP A 339 -12.79 -21.27 -16.34
C ASP A 339 -11.42 -21.61 -16.97
#